data_a0e61d8a89d527b0e73467bc28990da1
#
_entry.id   a0e61d8a89d527b0e73467bc28990da1
#
_cell.length_a   1.000
_cell.length_b   1.000
_cell.length_c   1.000
_cell.angle_alpha   90.00
_cell.angle_beta   90.00
_cell.angle_gamma   90.00
#
_symmetry.space_group_name_H-M   'P 1'
#
loop_
_entity.id
_entity.type
_entity.pdbx_description
1 polymer ?
#
loop_
_entity_poly.entity_id
_entity_poly.type
_entity_poly.pdbx_seq_one_letter_code
_entity_poly.pdbx_strand_id
1 'polypeptide(L)'
;MIGMSGPHPHHCHHHHERDDHESGQMPYGQIDPATDPAGGLGRRTMLAAAGGMLMLAAVPGTARAATAMTAGAASAGAPAVAAPGASRASRISQGTTLVHADLHNHTVMSDGDGSADDAFASMREAGLDVAALTDHATMFAISGLSQSEWRTTGELANAADDPGQFTAIRGFEWSHPLQGHINVWNTSDFADLLRAGSPGSLYRWLVGRPGGLASFNHPGREIGRFDNFSYDASARPQLVGLEMFNRTDDYLFEGWSSRTASPLVACLNAGWRPGLTGVTDEHGTTWGFHEGKGRSGLWVAENTRAAVYEAMAARRCFATRVSGLRLDATANGVRMGGVIGLTSGDVRFQVDLDRGAVWDGKPLRVQVLRPGTSVPTVVDVVDTVSGSVADFTVPLDVADGDWVVLRVSDPELANPTPGPNGHPCNDFGVAYSSPWWLQP
;
A
#
# COMPACT_ATOMS: atom_id res chain seq x y z
N MET A 1 36.49 54.38 -27.14
CA MET A 1 37.70 54.55 -26.28
C MET A 1 37.44 53.84 -24.99
N ILE A 2 38.15 52.75 -24.80
CA ILE A 2 38.92 52.33 -23.60
C ILE A 2 38.06 52.10 -22.37
N GLY A 3 38.04 50.97 -21.67
CA GLY A 3 39.02 49.93 -21.58
C GLY A 3 38.51 48.80 -20.69
N MET A 4 39.11 47.69 -20.86
CA MET A 4 38.98 46.38 -20.17
C MET A 4 39.31 46.42 -18.69
N SER A 5 38.74 45.48 -17.90
CA SER A 5 39.44 44.60 -16.98
C SER A 5 38.48 43.65 -16.29
N GLY A 6 38.68 42.34 -16.47
CA GLY A 6 38.09 41.32 -15.64
C GLY A 6 38.99 40.96 -14.41
N PRO A 7 38.54 40.16 -13.52
CA PRO A 7 39.45 39.19 -12.90
C PRO A 7 38.91 37.75 -12.82
N HIS A 8 39.89 36.88 -12.60
CA HIS A 8 39.95 35.42 -12.62
C HIS A 8 39.17 34.70 -11.48
N PRO A 9 38.92 33.37 -11.62
CA PRO A 9 38.15 32.57 -10.70
C PRO A 9 39.00 32.00 -9.55
N HIS A 10 38.38 31.90 -8.39
CA HIS A 10 38.91 31.15 -7.24
C HIS A 10 38.32 29.75 -7.21
N HIS A 11 39.19 28.73 -7.23
CA HIS A 11 38.90 27.34 -6.87
C HIS A 11 38.64 27.23 -5.38
N CYS A 12 37.52 26.60 -4.98
CA CYS A 12 37.34 26.07 -3.65
C CYS A 12 37.13 24.55 -3.73
N HIS A 13 38.04 23.83 -3.09
CA HIS A 13 37.94 22.40 -2.82
C HIS A 13 36.89 22.19 -1.74
N HIS A 14 35.92 21.30 -1.98
CA HIS A 14 35.06 20.76 -0.95
C HIS A 14 35.42 19.30 -0.67
N HIS A 15 35.75 19.05 0.59
CA HIS A 15 35.91 17.73 1.20
C HIS A 15 34.56 17.04 1.28
N HIS A 16 34.50 15.78 0.87
CA HIS A 16 33.40 14.88 1.15
C HIS A 16 33.63 14.25 2.52
N GLU A 17 32.79 14.60 3.49
CA GLU A 17 32.54 13.78 4.67
C GLU A 17 31.39 12.82 4.37
N ARG A 18 31.60 11.55 4.69
CA ARG A 18 30.58 10.49 4.64
C ARG A 18 29.97 10.41 6.03
N ASP A 19 28.71 10.73 6.15
CA ASP A 19 27.94 10.44 7.36
C ASP A 19 27.29 9.05 7.22
N ASP A 20 27.77 8.12 8.05
CA ASP A 20 27.13 6.82 8.28
C ASP A 20 25.94 7.04 9.22
N HIS A 21 24.71 6.92 8.72
CA HIS A 21 23.51 6.92 9.57
C HIS A 21 23.18 5.50 10.01
N GLU A 22 23.39 5.22 11.28
CA GLU A 22 22.82 4.07 11.97
C GLU A 22 21.28 4.20 12.05
N SER A 23 20.59 3.12 11.59
CA SER A 23 19.15 3.01 11.65
C SER A 23 18.69 2.67 13.07
N GLY A 24 18.03 3.61 13.74
CA GLY A 24 17.39 3.41 15.03
C GLY A 24 16.14 2.53 14.97
N GLN A 25 16.05 1.57 15.87
CA GLN A 25 14.94 0.64 16.06
C GLN A 25 13.70 1.28 16.69
N MET A 26 12.53 0.78 16.34
CA MET A 26 11.19 1.25 16.71
C MET A 26 10.57 0.55 17.92
N PRO A 27 9.74 1.24 18.71
CA PRO A 27 9.02 0.69 19.85
C PRO A 27 7.54 0.38 19.58
N TYR A 28 7.22 -0.35 18.52
CA TYR A 28 5.92 -1.00 18.39
C TYR A 28 6.14 -2.50 18.38
N GLY A 29 5.79 -3.16 19.50
CA GLY A 29 5.98 -4.57 19.73
C GLY A 29 7.33 -5.04 19.22
N GLN A 30 8.31 -5.20 20.10
CA GLN A 30 9.61 -5.71 19.70
C GLN A 30 9.43 -6.98 18.84
N ILE A 31 9.60 -6.83 17.54
CA ILE A 31 9.77 -7.98 16.66
C ILE A 31 11.22 -8.38 16.85
N ASP A 32 11.45 -9.49 17.55
CA ASP A 32 12.77 -10.08 17.70
C ASP A 32 13.24 -10.54 16.31
N PRO A 33 14.30 -9.97 15.75
CA PRO A 33 14.79 -10.36 14.42
C PRO A 33 15.30 -11.81 14.37
N ALA A 34 15.37 -12.51 15.51
CA ALA A 34 15.73 -13.92 15.60
C ALA A 34 14.58 -14.88 15.26
N THR A 35 13.33 -14.41 15.10
CA THR A 35 12.16 -15.24 14.78
C THR A 35 11.62 -15.06 13.37
N ASP A 36 12.24 -14.24 12.54
CA ASP A 36 11.93 -14.15 11.11
C ASP A 36 12.92 -15.01 10.30
N PRO A 37 12.58 -16.27 9.94
CA PRO A 37 13.45 -17.13 9.16
C PRO A 37 13.58 -16.69 7.70
N ALA A 38 12.83 -15.67 7.26
CA ALA A 38 12.87 -15.11 5.90
C ALA A 38 13.87 -13.95 5.72
N GLY A 39 14.78 -13.73 6.67
CA GLY A 39 15.96 -12.86 6.54
C GLY A 39 16.99 -13.39 5.52
N GLY A 40 16.53 -14.02 4.45
CA GLY A 40 17.32 -14.60 3.39
C GLY A 40 17.45 -13.70 2.18
N LEU A 41 18.66 -13.34 1.87
CA LEU A 41 19.14 -12.85 0.56
C LEU A 41 18.41 -11.61 0.00
N GLY A 42 18.75 -10.51 0.61
CA GLY A 42 18.35 -9.19 0.14
C GLY A 42 18.64 -8.96 -1.34
N ARG A 43 17.75 -8.22 -1.94
CA ARG A 43 17.67 -7.63 -3.29
C ARG A 43 18.96 -7.11 -3.96
N ARG A 44 20.14 -7.38 -3.39
CA ARG A 44 21.44 -7.01 -4.00
C ARG A 44 21.91 -7.96 -5.10
N THR A 45 21.25 -9.10 -5.33
CA THR A 45 21.71 -10.13 -6.29
C THR A 45 21.07 -10.03 -7.67
N MET A 46 20.02 -9.22 -7.88
CA MET A 46 19.38 -9.12 -9.20
C MET A 46 20.13 -8.29 -10.26
N LEU A 47 21.18 -7.58 -9.90
CA LEU A 47 21.96 -6.75 -10.86
C LEU A 47 23.17 -7.46 -11.48
N ALA A 48 23.41 -8.74 -11.18
CA ALA A 48 24.61 -9.47 -11.63
C ALA A 48 24.36 -10.64 -12.60
N ALA A 49 23.12 -10.88 -13.04
CA ALA A 49 22.78 -12.05 -13.87
C ALA A 49 22.64 -11.77 -15.38
N ALA A 50 23.34 -10.77 -15.89
CA ALA A 50 23.47 -10.55 -17.34
C ALA A 50 24.90 -10.84 -17.79
N GLY A 51 25.26 -12.09 -17.91
CA GLY A 51 26.50 -12.51 -18.56
C GLY A 51 27.19 -13.71 -17.93
N GLY A 52 27.02 -14.88 -18.50
CA GLY A 52 27.90 -16.01 -18.21
C GLY A 52 27.24 -17.39 -18.30
N MET A 53 27.10 -17.91 -19.52
CA MET A 53 26.91 -19.35 -19.74
C MET A 53 28.22 -20.07 -19.39
N LEU A 54 28.24 -20.97 -18.39
CA LEU A 54 29.26 -22.01 -18.27
C LEU A 54 28.65 -23.32 -17.76
N MET A 55 28.99 -24.37 -18.48
CA MET A 55 28.69 -25.78 -18.23
C MET A 55 29.19 -26.26 -16.87
N LEU A 56 28.40 -27.08 -16.15
CA LEU A 56 28.90 -27.84 -15.01
C LEU A 56 28.59 -29.33 -15.17
N ALA A 57 29.69 -30.09 -15.03
CA ALA A 57 29.68 -31.55 -15.03
C ALA A 57 29.28 -32.10 -13.64
N ALA A 58 28.55 -33.22 -13.64
CA ALA A 58 28.11 -33.92 -12.45
C ALA A 58 29.25 -34.74 -11.81
N VAL A 59 29.31 -34.74 -10.47
CA VAL A 59 30.13 -35.68 -9.68
C VAL A 59 29.20 -36.30 -8.58
N PRO A 60 29.14 -37.65 -8.41
CA PRO A 60 28.34 -38.27 -7.40
C PRO A 60 29.11 -38.38 -6.07
N GLY A 61 28.46 -37.98 -4.98
CA GLY A 61 29.03 -38.06 -3.60
C GLY A 61 28.07 -38.71 -2.59
N THR A 62 28.50 -39.78 -2.08
CA THR A 62 28.12 -40.70 -1.00
C THR A 62 27.21 -40.18 0.11
N ALA A 63 26.17 -40.99 0.38
CA ALA A 63 25.30 -40.91 1.56
C ALA A 63 26.04 -41.19 2.88
N ARG A 64 25.80 -40.35 3.89
CA ARG A 64 26.19 -40.58 5.26
C ARG A 64 24.96 -40.51 6.15
N ALA A 65 24.65 -41.60 6.82
CA ALA A 65 23.56 -41.72 7.78
C ALA A 65 23.77 -40.78 8.98
N ALA A 66 22.78 -39.94 9.29
CA ALA A 66 22.74 -39.15 10.52
C ALA A 66 21.71 -39.76 11.49
N THR A 67 22.18 -40.03 12.68
CA THR A 67 21.46 -40.58 13.82
C THR A 67 20.43 -39.57 14.33
N ALA A 68 19.19 -40.00 14.47
CA ALA A 68 18.10 -39.22 15.07
C ALA A 68 18.35 -39.03 16.58
N MET A 69 18.52 -37.77 16.98
CA MET A 69 18.36 -37.37 18.39
C MET A 69 16.95 -36.77 18.53
N THR A 70 16.13 -37.42 19.35
CA THR A 70 14.83 -36.93 19.78
C THR A 70 15.01 -35.72 20.68
N ALA A 71 14.75 -34.51 20.14
CA ALA A 71 14.57 -33.32 20.93
C ALA A 71 13.08 -33.19 21.31
N GLY A 72 12.82 -33.00 22.61
CA GLY A 72 11.49 -32.87 23.16
C GLY A 72 10.73 -31.68 22.52
N ALA A 73 9.48 -31.94 22.15
CA ALA A 73 8.56 -30.93 21.67
C ALA A 73 8.29 -29.92 22.80
N ALA A 74 8.86 -28.71 22.67
CA ALA A 74 8.33 -27.56 23.38
C ALA A 74 6.97 -27.24 22.75
N SER A 75 5.91 -27.24 23.55
CA SER A 75 4.58 -26.85 23.12
C SER A 75 4.66 -25.42 22.55
N ALA A 76 4.46 -25.26 21.24
CA ALA A 76 4.19 -23.99 20.64
C ALA A 76 2.96 -23.40 21.34
N GLY A 77 3.13 -22.26 22.01
CA GLY A 77 2.01 -21.52 22.60
C GLY A 77 1.02 -21.22 21.49
N ALA A 78 -0.28 -21.44 21.78
CA ALA A 78 -1.33 -21.05 20.86
C ALA A 78 -1.12 -19.59 20.41
N PRO A 79 -1.34 -19.27 19.13
CA PRO A 79 -1.23 -17.89 18.65
C PRO A 79 -2.13 -17.02 19.53
N ALA A 80 -1.60 -15.88 19.99
CA ALA A 80 -2.36 -14.93 20.78
C ALA A 80 -3.56 -14.50 19.94
N VAL A 81 -4.77 -14.79 20.44
CA VAL A 81 -6.00 -14.33 19.80
C VAL A 81 -5.91 -12.81 19.70
N ALA A 82 -5.93 -12.27 18.48
CA ALA A 82 -5.92 -10.83 18.26
C ALA A 82 -7.04 -10.19 19.08
N ALA A 83 -6.73 -9.09 19.76
CA ALA A 83 -7.75 -8.35 20.51
C ALA A 83 -8.91 -7.99 19.57
N PRO A 84 -10.17 -8.09 20.02
CA PRO A 84 -11.31 -7.80 19.16
C PRO A 84 -11.20 -6.37 18.59
N GLY A 85 -11.22 -6.26 17.27
CA GLY A 85 -11.22 -5.00 16.55
C GLY A 85 -12.50 -4.17 16.83
N ALA A 86 -12.57 -2.98 16.23
CA ALA A 86 -13.75 -2.14 16.29
C ALA A 86 -14.97 -2.80 15.62
N SER A 87 -16.17 -2.36 16.01
CA SER A 87 -17.40 -2.73 15.31
C SER A 87 -17.28 -2.43 13.81
N ARG A 88 -17.76 -3.33 12.97
CA ARG A 88 -17.75 -3.20 11.52
C ARG A 88 -18.84 -2.29 10.95
N ALA A 89 -19.75 -1.79 11.81
CA ALA A 89 -20.77 -0.83 11.43
C ALA A 89 -20.27 0.60 11.61
N SER A 90 -20.49 1.45 10.60
CA SER A 90 -20.24 2.89 10.72
C SER A 90 -21.28 3.56 11.63
N ARG A 91 -20.83 4.55 12.40
CA ARG A 91 -21.71 5.43 13.19
C ARG A 91 -22.24 6.64 12.41
N ILE A 92 -21.66 6.91 11.24
CA ILE A 92 -21.99 8.10 10.43
C ILE A 92 -22.54 7.77 9.03
N SER A 93 -22.39 6.52 8.57
CA SER A 93 -22.91 6.07 7.28
C SER A 93 -23.70 4.77 7.45
N GLN A 94 -24.66 4.52 6.56
CA GLN A 94 -25.51 3.32 6.58
C GLN A 94 -25.40 2.52 5.29
N GLY A 95 -25.93 1.29 5.30
CA GLY A 95 -26.02 0.44 4.10
C GLY A 95 -24.72 -0.25 3.69
N THR A 96 -23.66 -0.13 4.48
CA THR A 96 -22.39 -0.84 4.25
C THR A 96 -21.81 -1.37 5.55
N THR A 97 -21.01 -2.41 5.45
CA THR A 97 -20.18 -2.96 6.53
C THR A 97 -18.72 -2.84 6.18
N LEU A 98 -17.86 -2.74 7.19
CA LEU A 98 -16.41 -2.72 7.03
C LEU A 98 -15.90 -4.14 6.83
N VAL A 99 -15.07 -4.34 5.81
CA VAL A 99 -14.24 -5.53 5.63
C VAL A 99 -12.76 -5.12 5.62
N HIS A 100 -11.91 -5.94 6.23
CA HIS A 100 -10.47 -5.76 6.21
C HIS A 100 -9.86 -6.63 5.12
N ALA A 101 -9.00 -6.03 4.29
CA ALA A 101 -8.43 -6.63 3.12
C ALA A 101 -6.89 -6.54 3.11
N ASP A 102 -6.26 -7.56 2.56
CA ASP A 102 -4.91 -7.47 2.00
C ASP A 102 -4.98 -7.78 0.51
N LEU A 103 -4.66 -6.79 -0.30
CA LEU A 103 -4.89 -6.82 -1.76
C LEU A 103 -3.60 -7.05 -2.56
N HIS A 104 -2.46 -7.33 -1.89
CA HIS A 104 -1.16 -7.48 -2.54
C HIS A 104 -0.32 -8.54 -1.83
N ASN A 105 -0.22 -9.73 -2.42
CA ASN A 105 0.52 -10.86 -1.88
C ASN A 105 1.08 -11.75 -2.99
N HIS A 106 2.21 -12.42 -2.69
CA HIS A 106 2.94 -13.29 -3.60
C HIS A 106 3.02 -14.72 -3.09
N THR A 107 3.16 -15.67 -4.01
CA THR A 107 3.26 -17.10 -3.73
C THR A 107 4.36 -17.73 -4.59
N VAL A 108 4.53 -19.04 -4.50
CA VAL A 108 5.43 -19.81 -5.39
C VAL A 108 5.05 -19.72 -6.89
N MET A 109 3.92 -19.10 -7.22
CA MET A 109 3.55 -18.81 -8.63
C MET A 109 4.41 -17.69 -9.23
N SER A 110 5.15 -16.95 -8.38
CA SER A 110 6.17 -15.98 -8.78
C SER A 110 7.45 -16.15 -7.95
N ASP A 111 7.65 -15.36 -6.94
CA ASP A 111 8.87 -15.33 -6.11
C ASP A 111 8.58 -15.40 -4.60
N GLY A 112 7.35 -15.75 -4.21
CA GLY A 112 7.01 -16.05 -2.83
C GLY A 112 7.38 -17.48 -2.44
N ASP A 113 7.38 -17.75 -1.12
CA ASP A 113 7.89 -19.00 -0.54
C ASP A 113 6.81 -20.08 -0.30
N GLY A 114 5.51 -19.75 -0.38
CA GLY A 114 4.44 -20.68 -0.06
C GLY A 114 3.36 -20.79 -1.14
N SER A 115 2.45 -21.75 -0.98
CA SER A 115 1.42 -22.06 -1.97
C SER A 115 0.23 -21.09 -1.90
N ALA A 116 -0.54 -21.00 -2.98
CA ALA A 116 -1.70 -20.09 -3.06
C ALA A 116 -2.87 -20.51 -2.16
N ASP A 117 -3.05 -21.82 -1.92
CA ASP A 117 -4.06 -22.34 -1.00
C ASP A 117 -3.67 -22.09 0.45
N ASP A 118 -2.39 -22.29 0.83
CA ASP A 118 -1.88 -21.91 2.14
C ASP A 118 -2.02 -20.40 2.39
N ALA A 119 -1.77 -19.57 1.37
CA ALA A 119 -1.89 -18.13 1.51
C ALA A 119 -3.32 -17.69 1.81
N PHE A 120 -4.33 -18.18 1.06
CA PHE A 120 -5.73 -17.88 1.36
C PHE A 120 -6.17 -18.40 2.74
N ALA A 121 -5.74 -19.62 3.12
CA ALA A 121 -6.04 -20.19 4.42
C ALA A 121 -5.43 -19.36 5.55
N SER A 122 -4.17 -18.97 5.44
CA SER A 122 -3.45 -18.13 6.40
C SER A 122 -4.11 -16.77 6.59
N MET A 123 -4.45 -16.08 5.49
CA MET A 123 -5.11 -14.76 5.56
C MET A 123 -6.51 -14.85 6.20
N ARG A 124 -7.28 -15.90 5.89
CA ARG A 124 -8.57 -16.15 6.54
C ARG A 124 -8.43 -16.43 8.03
N GLU A 125 -7.47 -17.28 8.43
CA GLU A 125 -7.17 -17.60 9.84
C GLU A 125 -6.72 -16.35 10.60
N ALA A 126 -5.96 -15.48 9.96
CA ALA A 126 -5.51 -14.19 10.51
C ALA A 126 -6.66 -13.17 10.69
N GLY A 127 -7.88 -13.49 10.25
CA GLY A 127 -9.08 -12.66 10.45
C GLY A 127 -9.28 -11.59 9.38
N LEU A 128 -8.63 -11.71 8.22
CA LEU A 128 -8.98 -10.90 7.06
C LEU A 128 -10.30 -11.39 6.45
N ASP A 129 -11.07 -10.45 5.92
CA ASP A 129 -12.34 -10.74 5.23
C ASP A 129 -12.14 -10.86 3.72
N VAL A 130 -11.11 -10.21 3.20
CA VAL A 130 -10.78 -10.16 1.76
C VAL A 130 -9.28 -10.35 1.59
N ALA A 131 -8.91 -11.25 0.68
CA ALA A 131 -7.53 -11.53 0.33
C ALA A 131 -7.34 -11.57 -1.18
N ALA A 132 -6.26 -10.96 -1.67
CA ALA A 132 -5.87 -11.07 -3.07
C ALA A 132 -4.47 -11.65 -3.22
N LEU A 133 -4.30 -12.55 -4.18
CA LEU A 133 -2.99 -12.98 -4.67
C LEU A 133 -2.71 -12.26 -5.99
N THR A 134 -1.52 -11.67 -6.06
CA THR A 134 -1.09 -10.79 -7.15
C THR A 134 0.34 -11.11 -7.57
N ASP A 135 0.61 -12.39 -7.79
CA ASP A 135 1.91 -12.87 -8.25
C ASP A 135 2.44 -12.07 -9.45
N HIS A 136 3.75 -11.88 -9.52
CA HIS A 136 4.40 -11.05 -10.53
C HIS A 136 4.11 -11.50 -11.97
N ALA A 137 3.78 -10.57 -12.85
CA ALA A 137 3.73 -10.72 -14.28
C ALA A 137 4.92 -9.99 -14.93
N THR A 138 6.03 -10.70 -15.05
CA THR A 138 7.30 -10.20 -15.60
C THR A 138 7.50 -10.60 -17.06
N MET A 139 8.66 -10.28 -17.65
CA MET A 139 9.00 -10.65 -19.02
C MET A 139 9.25 -12.17 -19.20
N PHE A 140 9.68 -12.86 -18.13
CA PHE A 140 10.05 -14.27 -18.19
C PHE A 140 9.30 -15.05 -17.11
N ALA A 141 8.68 -16.16 -17.53
CA ALA A 141 7.98 -17.10 -16.64
C ALA A 141 8.90 -17.78 -15.58
N ILE A 142 10.19 -17.48 -15.54
CA ILE A 142 11.14 -18.02 -14.54
C ILE A 142 10.93 -17.34 -13.16
N SER A 143 10.36 -16.14 -13.13
CA SER A 143 10.08 -15.39 -11.91
C SER A 143 8.74 -14.66 -11.99
N GLY A 144 7.81 -15.14 -12.80
CA GLY A 144 6.51 -14.54 -12.99
C GLY A 144 5.50 -15.53 -13.56
N LEU A 145 4.24 -15.15 -13.51
CA LEU A 145 3.09 -15.97 -13.91
C LEU A 145 3.19 -16.54 -15.33
N SER A 146 3.01 -17.85 -15.44
CA SER A 146 2.64 -18.52 -16.70
C SER A 146 1.12 -18.59 -16.84
N GLN A 147 0.64 -18.98 -18.05
CA GLN A 147 -0.79 -19.21 -18.30
C GLN A 147 -1.36 -20.37 -17.44
N SER A 148 -0.56 -21.36 -17.08
CA SER A 148 -0.97 -22.47 -16.20
C SER A 148 -1.14 -21.97 -14.77
N GLU A 149 -0.18 -21.23 -14.24
CA GLU A 149 -0.21 -20.65 -12.89
C GLU A 149 -1.37 -19.66 -12.76
N TRP A 150 -1.58 -18.79 -13.74
CA TRP A 150 -2.73 -17.89 -13.78
C TRP A 150 -4.07 -18.64 -13.64
N ARG A 151 -4.23 -19.79 -14.32
CA ARG A 151 -5.44 -20.61 -14.17
C ARG A 151 -5.53 -21.25 -12.80
N THR A 152 -4.43 -21.84 -12.33
CA THR A 152 -4.37 -22.51 -11.02
C THR A 152 -4.69 -21.55 -9.88
N THR A 153 -4.10 -20.34 -9.87
CA THR A 153 -4.44 -19.32 -8.88
C THR A 153 -5.92 -18.95 -8.92
N GLY A 154 -6.51 -18.89 -10.12
CA GLY A 154 -7.96 -18.65 -10.28
C GLY A 154 -8.84 -19.77 -9.74
N GLU A 155 -8.44 -21.03 -9.94
CA GLU A 155 -9.14 -22.19 -9.38
C GLU A 155 -9.05 -22.21 -7.85
N LEU A 156 -7.87 -21.94 -7.28
CA LEU A 156 -7.66 -21.87 -5.84
C LEU A 156 -8.38 -20.68 -5.20
N ALA A 157 -8.38 -19.51 -5.85
CA ALA A 157 -9.20 -18.38 -5.41
C ALA A 157 -10.69 -18.70 -5.40
N ASN A 158 -11.19 -19.45 -6.42
CA ASN A 158 -12.59 -19.88 -6.43
C ASN A 158 -12.91 -20.90 -5.35
N ALA A 159 -11.97 -21.77 -5.01
CA ALA A 159 -12.15 -22.78 -3.96
C ALA A 159 -12.13 -22.14 -2.54
N ALA A 160 -11.35 -21.07 -2.35
CA ALA A 160 -11.24 -20.36 -1.08
C ALA A 160 -12.37 -19.34 -0.85
N ASP A 161 -13.06 -18.90 -1.92
CA ASP A 161 -14.12 -17.90 -1.86
C ASP A 161 -15.36 -18.43 -1.14
N ASP A 162 -15.80 -17.73 -0.11
CA ASP A 162 -16.93 -18.08 0.75
C ASP A 162 -17.81 -16.82 0.93
N PRO A 163 -18.73 -16.54 0.01
CA PRO A 163 -19.51 -15.32 -0.02
C PRO A 163 -20.21 -15.05 1.30
N GLY A 164 -20.06 -13.84 1.83
CA GLY A 164 -20.56 -13.43 3.12
C GLY A 164 -19.59 -13.66 4.28
N GLN A 165 -18.55 -14.49 4.11
CA GLN A 165 -17.55 -14.80 5.15
C GLN A 165 -16.14 -14.40 4.74
N PHE A 166 -15.68 -14.81 3.55
CA PHE A 166 -14.33 -14.56 3.05
C PHE A 166 -14.33 -14.41 1.53
N THR A 167 -13.82 -13.31 1.05
CA THR A 167 -13.68 -13.04 -0.38
C THR A 167 -12.24 -13.26 -0.83
N ALA A 168 -12.02 -14.29 -1.65
CA ALA A 168 -10.73 -14.59 -2.25
C ALA A 168 -10.65 -14.07 -3.68
N ILE A 169 -9.61 -13.29 -3.99
CA ILE A 169 -9.43 -12.59 -5.26
C ILE A 169 -8.16 -13.06 -5.95
N ARG A 170 -8.25 -13.37 -7.24
CA ARG A 170 -7.10 -13.49 -8.12
C ARG A 170 -6.83 -12.16 -8.79
N GLY A 171 -5.58 -11.73 -8.76
CA GLY A 171 -5.01 -10.64 -9.53
C GLY A 171 -3.63 -10.99 -10.05
N PHE A 172 -2.92 -10.02 -10.53
CA PHE A 172 -1.50 -10.11 -10.86
C PHE A 172 -0.83 -8.75 -10.61
N GLU A 173 0.46 -8.77 -10.35
CA GLU A 173 1.28 -7.58 -10.31
C GLU A 173 2.06 -7.44 -11.62
N TRP A 174 1.67 -6.47 -12.47
CA TRP A 174 2.50 -6.06 -13.59
C TRP A 174 3.77 -5.41 -13.05
N SER A 175 4.95 -6.03 -13.32
CA SER A 175 6.19 -5.69 -12.61
C SER A 175 7.26 -5.25 -13.57
N HIS A 176 7.40 -3.92 -13.73
CA HIS A 176 8.43 -3.34 -14.57
C HIS A 176 9.63 -2.89 -13.70
N PRO A 177 10.87 -3.37 -13.97
CA PRO A 177 12.02 -3.18 -13.07
C PRO A 177 12.47 -1.74 -12.87
N LEU A 178 12.04 -0.81 -13.74
CA LEU A 178 12.42 0.61 -13.68
C LEU A 178 11.23 1.56 -13.54
N GLN A 179 10.03 1.15 -13.95
CA GLN A 179 8.87 2.06 -14.03
C GLN A 179 7.81 1.81 -12.96
N GLY A 180 8.04 0.84 -12.06
CA GLY A 180 7.14 0.53 -10.96
C GLY A 180 6.25 -0.66 -11.24
N HIS A 181 5.49 -1.04 -10.22
CA HIS A 181 4.61 -2.20 -10.23
C HIS A 181 3.15 -1.77 -10.07
N ILE A 182 2.27 -2.46 -10.75
CA ILE A 182 0.83 -2.15 -10.76
C ILE A 182 0.05 -3.43 -10.56
N ASN A 183 -0.69 -3.52 -9.47
CA ASN A 183 -1.65 -4.61 -9.29
C ASN A 183 -2.84 -4.44 -10.22
N VAL A 184 -3.33 -5.58 -10.74
CA VAL A 184 -4.54 -5.63 -11.57
C VAL A 184 -5.44 -6.76 -11.09
N TRP A 185 -6.73 -6.46 -10.91
CA TRP A 185 -7.76 -7.40 -10.48
C TRP A 185 -8.94 -7.41 -11.45
N ASN A 186 -9.81 -8.41 -11.30
CA ASN A 186 -11.06 -8.53 -12.04
C ASN A 186 -10.87 -8.58 -13.57
N THR A 187 -9.87 -9.32 -14.02
CA THR A 187 -9.61 -9.59 -15.45
C THR A 187 -9.62 -11.09 -15.73
N SER A 188 -9.98 -11.46 -16.97
CA SER A 188 -9.97 -12.87 -17.41
C SER A 188 -8.60 -13.38 -17.81
N ASP A 189 -7.67 -12.47 -18.12
CA ASP A 189 -6.29 -12.72 -18.52
C ASP A 189 -5.35 -11.74 -17.81
N PHE A 190 -4.04 -11.95 -17.96
CA PHE A 190 -3.02 -11.05 -17.43
C PHE A 190 -2.14 -10.47 -18.55
N ALA A 191 -1.41 -9.41 -18.22
CA ALA A 191 -0.38 -8.83 -19.08
C ALA A 191 0.98 -8.90 -18.41
N ASP A 192 1.93 -9.52 -19.07
CA ASP A 192 3.35 -9.44 -18.78
C ASP A 192 4.02 -8.24 -19.51
N LEU A 193 5.32 -8.07 -19.34
CA LEU A 193 6.07 -6.99 -19.99
C LEU A 193 6.22 -7.18 -21.51
N LEU A 194 6.04 -8.39 -22.03
CA LEU A 194 6.01 -8.60 -23.50
C LEU A 194 4.71 -8.07 -24.10
N ARG A 195 3.64 -8.15 -23.34
CA ARG A 195 2.30 -7.71 -23.76
C ARG A 195 2.05 -6.24 -23.47
N ALA A 196 2.64 -5.73 -22.38
CA ALA A 196 2.52 -4.34 -21.93
C ALA A 196 3.86 -3.88 -21.36
N GLY A 197 4.77 -3.40 -22.22
CA GLY A 197 6.15 -3.06 -21.87
C GLY A 197 6.34 -1.66 -21.24
N SER A 198 5.27 -0.96 -20.87
CA SER A 198 5.32 0.33 -20.17
C SER A 198 3.98 0.60 -19.45
N PRO A 199 3.94 1.53 -18.48
CA PRO A 199 2.68 1.94 -17.84
C PRO A 199 1.60 2.34 -18.86
N GLY A 200 1.93 3.19 -19.83
CA GLY A 200 0.97 3.62 -20.86
C GLY A 200 0.47 2.47 -21.75
N SER A 201 1.25 1.40 -21.99
CA SER A 201 0.77 0.21 -22.70
C SER A 201 -0.11 -0.67 -21.80
N LEU A 202 0.19 -0.75 -20.50
CA LEU A 202 -0.69 -1.40 -19.52
C LEU A 202 -2.04 -0.68 -19.41
N TYR A 203 -2.04 0.65 -19.38
CA TYR A 203 -3.27 1.44 -19.35
C TYR A 203 -4.17 1.14 -20.55
N ARG A 204 -3.62 1.13 -21.78
CA ARG A 204 -4.36 0.74 -22.98
C ARG A 204 -4.88 -0.69 -22.92
N TRP A 205 -4.07 -1.61 -22.40
CA TRP A 205 -4.48 -3.00 -22.19
C TRP A 205 -5.65 -3.11 -21.21
N LEU A 206 -5.60 -2.36 -20.10
CA LEU A 206 -6.62 -2.32 -19.06
C LEU A 206 -7.94 -1.73 -19.58
N VAL A 207 -7.88 -0.61 -20.33
CA VAL A 207 -9.05 0.04 -20.93
C VAL A 207 -9.83 -0.92 -21.85
N GLY A 208 -9.15 -1.85 -22.50
CA GLY A 208 -9.78 -2.92 -23.29
C GLY A 208 -10.47 -3.99 -22.45
N ARG A 209 -10.49 -3.90 -21.12
CA ARG A 209 -11.07 -4.88 -20.19
C ARG A 209 -12.05 -4.21 -19.23
N PRO A 210 -13.30 -4.01 -19.67
CA PRO A 210 -14.33 -3.41 -18.82
C PRO A 210 -14.47 -4.17 -17.50
N GLY A 211 -14.43 -3.42 -16.38
CA GLY A 211 -14.48 -3.97 -15.02
C GLY A 211 -13.11 -4.31 -14.43
N GLY A 212 -12.03 -4.35 -15.21
CA GLY A 212 -10.67 -4.47 -14.66
C GLY A 212 -10.33 -3.27 -13.78
N LEU A 213 -9.67 -3.52 -12.65
CA LEU A 213 -9.26 -2.53 -11.66
C LEU A 213 -7.75 -2.62 -11.44
N ALA A 214 -7.10 -1.50 -11.14
CA ALA A 214 -5.66 -1.48 -10.91
C ALA A 214 -5.25 -0.50 -9.79
N SER A 215 -4.07 -0.74 -9.22
CA SER A 215 -3.46 0.08 -8.17
C SER A 215 -1.98 0.33 -8.44
N PHE A 216 -1.52 1.53 -8.15
CA PHE A 216 -0.10 1.85 -8.06
C PHE A 216 0.48 1.26 -6.78
N ASN A 217 1.48 0.38 -6.90
CA ASN A 217 2.08 -0.35 -5.80
C ASN A 217 3.34 0.35 -5.29
N HIS A 218 3.61 0.26 -3.96
CA HIS A 218 4.83 0.73 -3.29
C HIS A 218 5.52 1.91 -4.00
N PRO A 219 4.82 3.04 -4.20
CA PRO A 219 5.25 4.13 -5.07
C PRO A 219 6.45 4.87 -4.49
N GLY A 220 7.60 4.71 -5.03
CA GLY A 220 8.84 5.33 -4.55
C GLY A 220 10.01 4.38 -4.50
N ARG A 221 9.76 3.07 -4.62
CA ARG A 221 10.83 2.08 -4.69
C ARG A 221 11.55 2.07 -6.03
N GLU A 222 10.87 2.44 -7.12
CA GLU A 222 11.38 2.41 -8.48
C GLU A 222 11.74 3.82 -8.97
N ILE A 223 12.82 3.93 -9.72
CA ILE A 223 13.36 5.20 -10.22
C ILE A 223 12.36 5.92 -11.13
N GLY A 224 11.65 5.17 -11.97
CA GLY A 224 10.75 5.72 -12.99
C GLY A 224 9.33 5.98 -12.52
N ARG A 225 8.93 5.53 -11.31
CA ARG A 225 7.63 5.82 -10.65
C ARG A 225 6.45 5.99 -11.62
N PHE A 226 6.10 4.93 -12.38
CA PHE A 226 4.97 4.94 -13.32
C PHE A 226 5.09 6.02 -14.40
N ASP A 227 6.31 6.23 -14.92
CA ASP A 227 6.59 7.37 -15.81
C ASP A 227 6.19 8.71 -15.17
N ASN A 228 6.59 8.89 -13.90
CA ASN A 228 6.21 10.02 -13.04
C ASN A 228 4.67 10.21 -12.93
N PHE A 229 3.92 9.11 -12.78
CA PHE A 229 2.45 9.10 -12.78
C PHE A 229 1.85 9.72 -14.04
N SER A 230 2.46 9.44 -15.21
CA SER A 230 1.95 9.91 -16.49
C SER A 230 0.46 9.61 -16.64
N TYR A 231 -0.34 10.68 -16.79
CA TYR A 231 -1.78 10.63 -16.70
C TYR A 231 -2.44 10.17 -18.00
N ASP A 232 -3.37 9.22 -17.89
CA ASP A 232 -4.24 8.77 -18.97
C ASP A 232 -5.71 8.87 -18.52
N ALA A 233 -6.45 9.79 -19.13
CA ALA A 233 -7.85 10.03 -18.79
C ALA A 233 -8.75 8.81 -19.06
N SER A 234 -8.40 7.96 -20.04
CA SER A 234 -9.16 6.74 -20.38
C SER A 234 -9.00 5.66 -19.33
N ALA A 235 -7.80 5.53 -18.76
CA ALA A 235 -7.49 4.55 -17.72
C ALA A 235 -7.87 5.01 -16.31
N ARG A 236 -8.04 6.33 -16.09
CA ARG A 236 -8.36 6.89 -14.77
C ARG A 236 -9.50 6.18 -14.03
N PRO A 237 -10.63 5.80 -14.65
CA PRO A 237 -11.71 5.11 -13.94
C PRO A 237 -11.30 3.77 -13.32
N GLN A 238 -10.33 3.08 -13.95
CA GLN A 238 -9.86 1.75 -13.60
C GLN A 238 -8.63 1.76 -12.68
N LEU A 239 -7.87 2.86 -12.61
CA LEU A 239 -6.78 3.08 -11.63
C LEU A 239 -7.42 3.52 -10.30
N VAL A 240 -7.79 2.54 -9.47
CA VAL A 240 -8.62 2.73 -8.29
C VAL A 240 -7.84 2.76 -6.98
N GLY A 241 -6.55 2.41 -7.01
CA GLY A 241 -5.72 2.31 -5.80
C GLY A 241 -4.38 3.05 -5.91
N LEU A 242 -3.90 3.54 -4.76
CA LEU A 242 -2.54 3.99 -4.52
C LEU A 242 -2.13 3.48 -3.14
N GLU A 243 -1.08 2.69 -3.06
CA GLU A 243 -0.57 2.21 -1.79
C GLU A 243 0.09 3.34 -1.01
N MET A 244 -0.45 3.61 0.18
CA MET A 244 0.14 4.54 1.16
C MET A 244 0.93 3.79 2.22
N PHE A 245 0.50 2.57 2.56
CA PHE A 245 1.27 1.65 3.38
C PHE A 245 1.54 0.37 2.60
N ASN A 246 2.81 -0.06 2.59
CA ASN A 246 3.20 -1.37 2.09
C ASN A 246 4.22 -1.95 3.05
N ARG A 247 3.97 -3.15 3.60
CA ARG A 247 4.70 -3.66 4.76
C ARG A 247 4.64 -2.63 5.91
N THR A 248 5.78 -2.21 6.42
CA THR A 248 5.92 -1.16 7.45
C THR A 248 6.15 0.24 6.88
N ASP A 249 6.33 0.36 5.55
CA ASP A 249 6.63 1.62 4.88
C ASP A 249 5.40 2.55 4.84
N ASP A 250 5.63 3.84 5.05
CA ASP A 250 4.67 4.94 4.87
C ASP A 250 5.18 5.87 3.77
N TYR A 251 4.46 5.95 2.66
CA TYR A 251 4.91 6.69 1.47
C TYR A 251 4.55 8.18 1.46
N LEU A 252 4.06 8.72 2.58
CA LEU A 252 3.66 10.14 2.63
C LEU A 252 4.79 11.09 2.22
N PHE A 253 6.00 10.80 2.67
CA PHE A 253 7.17 11.63 2.43
C PHE A 253 8.20 10.99 1.49
N GLU A 254 7.87 9.88 0.86
CA GLU A 254 8.82 9.22 -0.04
C GLU A 254 9.27 10.15 -1.17
N GLY A 255 10.59 10.22 -1.39
CA GLY A 255 11.19 11.02 -2.46
C GLY A 255 11.33 12.52 -2.19
N TRP A 256 10.73 13.10 -1.13
CA TRP A 256 10.78 14.54 -0.90
C TRP A 256 12.20 15.07 -0.69
N SER A 257 13.06 14.32 0.02
CA SER A 257 14.47 14.68 0.24
C SER A 257 15.30 14.65 -1.03
N SER A 258 14.87 13.87 -2.02
CA SER A 258 15.48 13.79 -3.36
C SER A 258 14.92 14.85 -4.34
N ARG A 259 14.15 15.81 -3.83
CA ARG A 259 13.49 16.88 -4.61
C ARG A 259 12.45 16.38 -5.62
N THR A 260 11.91 15.20 -5.40
CA THR A 260 10.73 14.71 -6.11
C THR A 260 9.50 14.93 -5.24
N ALA A 261 8.34 15.13 -5.85
CA ALA A 261 7.11 15.19 -5.08
C ALA A 261 6.81 13.83 -4.44
N SER A 262 6.22 13.84 -3.24
CA SER A 262 5.74 12.61 -2.60
C SER A 262 4.74 11.89 -3.51
N PRO A 263 4.60 10.56 -3.42
CA PRO A 263 3.70 9.80 -4.28
C PRO A 263 2.25 10.31 -4.25
N LEU A 264 1.74 10.65 -3.06
CA LEU A 264 0.40 11.21 -2.90
C LEU A 264 0.23 12.49 -3.72
N VAL A 265 1.16 13.43 -3.56
CA VAL A 265 1.12 14.72 -4.29
C VAL A 265 1.31 14.50 -5.80
N ALA A 266 2.29 13.69 -6.20
CA ALA A 266 2.58 13.43 -7.61
C ALA A 266 1.38 12.78 -8.32
N CYS A 267 0.78 11.75 -7.72
CA CYS A 267 -0.34 11.01 -8.28
C CYS A 267 -1.60 11.88 -8.40
N LEU A 268 -2.01 12.53 -7.30
CA LEU A 268 -3.25 13.30 -7.29
C LEU A 268 -3.14 14.59 -8.12
N ASN A 269 -2.01 15.29 -8.06
CA ASN A 269 -1.79 16.50 -8.88
C ASN A 269 -1.66 16.18 -10.38
N ALA A 270 -1.28 14.96 -10.76
CA ALA A 270 -1.32 14.53 -12.16
C ALA A 270 -2.76 14.34 -12.69
N GLY A 271 -3.77 14.29 -11.81
CA GLY A 271 -5.18 14.11 -12.17
C GLY A 271 -5.73 12.70 -11.95
N TRP A 272 -4.92 11.78 -11.43
CA TRP A 272 -5.40 10.47 -11.00
C TRP A 272 -6.36 10.60 -9.83
N ARG A 273 -7.29 9.64 -9.74
CA ARG A 273 -8.31 9.61 -8.67
C ARG A 273 -8.37 8.24 -7.99
N PRO A 274 -7.28 7.77 -7.38
CA PRO A 274 -7.27 6.50 -6.63
C PRO A 274 -7.93 6.66 -5.27
N GLY A 275 -8.43 5.54 -4.72
CA GLY A 275 -8.56 5.35 -3.28
C GLY A 275 -7.18 5.07 -2.68
N LEU A 276 -7.03 5.28 -1.37
CA LEU A 276 -5.77 5.00 -0.68
C LEU A 276 -5.84 3.63 -0.01
N THR A 277 -4.81 2.82 -0.23
CA THR A 277 -4.73 1.43 0.22
C THR A 277 -3.49 1.18 1.07
N GLY A 278 -3.59 0.19 1.95
CA GLY A 278 -2.48 -0.41 2.65
C GLY A 278 -2.45 -1.91 2.35
N VAL A 279 -1.27 -2.50 2.27
CA VAL A 279 -1.06 -3.90 1.89
C VAL A 279 0.20 -4.46 2.55
N THR A 280 0.36 -5.79 2.54
CA THR A 280 1.58 -6.38 3.10
C THR A 280 2.65 -6.67 2.05
N ASP A 281 2.29 -6.93 0.80
CA ASP A 281 3.26 -7.35 -0.23
C ASP A 281 4.09 -8.55 0.29
N GLU A 282 3.38 -9.53 0.90
CA GLU A 282 4.00 -10.65 1.60
C GLU A 282 4.53 -11.67 0.60
N HIS A 283 5.80 -12.09 0.80
CA HIS A 283 6.49 -13.07 -0.04
C HIS A 283 6.88 -14.34 0.74
N GLY A 284 6.70 -14.35 2.06
CA GLY A 284 6.99 -15.50 2.91
C GLY A 284 5.82 -16.48 2.98
N THR A 285 5.70 -17.18 4.11
CA THR A 285 4.65 -18.17 4.38
C THR A 285 3.67 -17.73 5.47
N THR A 286 3.77 -16.47 5.94
CA THR A 286 2.96 -15.93 7.03
C THR A 286 2.09 -14.77 6.55
N TRP A 287 1.21 -15.07 5.60
CA TRP A 287 0.25 -14.08 5.10
C TRP A 287 -0.81 -13.72 6.13
N GLY A 288 -1.32 -12.51 6.03
CA GLY A 288 -2.42 -12.00 6.83
C GLY A 288 -1.96 -10.94 7.80
N PHE A 289 -2.26 -11.11 9.05
CA PHE A 289 -2.40 -10.02 9.94
C PHE A 289 -1.22 -9.84 10.90
N HIS A 290 -0.30 -8.94 10.56
CA HIS A 290 0.73 -8.49 11.49
C HIS A 290 0.47 -7.03 11.85
N GLU A 291 0.41 -6.72 13.14
CA GLU A 291 0.31 -5.34 13.61
C GLU A 291 1.49 -4.51 13.09
N GLY A 292 1.20 -3.29 12.63
CA GLY A 292 2.19 -2.41 12.03
C GLY A 292 2.42 -2.59 10.53
N LYS A 293 1.93 -3.69 9.91
CA LYS A 293 1.96 -3.85 8.45
C LYS A 293 0.70 -3.27 7.80
N GLY A 294 0.84 -2.83 6.53
CA GLY A 294 -0.25 -2.23 5.76
C GLY A 294 -1.42 -3.19 5.52
N ARG A 295 -2.62 -2.63 5.48
CA ARG A 295 -3.87 -3.26 5.05
C ARG A 295 -4.89 -2.23 4.62
N SER A 296 -5.93 -2.68 3.94
CA SER A 296 -7.04 -1.83 3.50
C SER A 296 -8.29 -2.11 4.30
N GLY A 297 -9.04 -1.06 4.66
CA GLY A 297 -10.44 -1.21 5.03
C GLY A 297 -11.31 -0.82 3.85
N LEU A 298 -12.33 -1.63 3.54
CA LEU A 298 -13.30 -1.37 2.48
C LEU A 298 -14.72 -1.35 3.06
N TRP A 299 -15.52 -0.40 2.60
CA TRP A 299 -16.92 -0.30 2.96
C TRP A 299 -17.78 -0.92 1.86
N VAL A 300 -18.29 -2.11 2.12
CA VAL A 300 -19.03 -2.95 1.16
C VAL A 300 -20.48 -3.12 1.56
N ALA A 301 -21.38 -3.33 0.60
CA ALA A 301 -22.78 -3.68 0.88
C ALA A 301 -22.86 -5.09 1.49
N GLU A 302 -22.04 -6.00 1.02
CA GLU A 302 -21.89 -7.37 1.49
C GLU A 302 -20.46 -7.88 1.21
N ASN A 303 -20.00 -8.91 1.91
CA ASN A 303 -18.68 -9.48 1.65
C ASN A 303 -18.74 -10.46 0.48
N THR A 304 -18.73 -9.92 -0.74
CA THR A 304 -18.66 -10.67 -2.00
C THR A 304 -17.69 -10.00 -2.97
N ARG A 305 -17.14 -10.75 -3.92
CA ARG A 305 -16.24 -10.18 -4.95
C ARG A 305 -16.85 -8.98 -5.67
N ALA A 306 -18.14 -9.09 -6.03
CA ALA A 306 -18.82 -8.01 -6.74
C ALA A 306 -18.90 -6.73 -5.91
N ALA A 307 -19.26 -6.82 -4.62
CA ALA A 307 -19.36 -5.69 -3.73
C ALA A 307 -18.00 -5.13 -3.34
N VAL A 308 -16.96 -5.98 -3.22
CA VAL A 308 -15.57 -5.57 -3.02
C VAL A 308 -15.06 -4.77 -4.21
N TYR A 309 -15.24 -5.26 -5.45
CA TYR A 309 -14.83 -4.53 -6.65
C TYR A 309 -15.60 -3.21 -6.81
N GLU A 310 -16.88 -3.20 -6.46
CA GLU A 310 -17.69 -1.98 -6.47
C GLU A 310 -17.18 -0.95 -5.45
N ALA A 311 -16.83 -1.38 -4.23
CA ALA A 311 -16.25 -0.51 -3.21
C ALA A 311 -14.88 0.05 -3.64
N MET A 312 -14.02 -0.77 -4.26
CA MET A 312 -12.75 -0.33 -4.84
C MET A 312 -12.99 0.69 -5.96
N ALA A 313 -13.90 0.41 -6.89
CA ALA A 313 -14.25 1.30 -7.99
C ALA A 313 -14.84 2.63 -7.50
N ALA A 314 -15.59 2.61 -6.41
CA ALA A 314 -16.14 3.80 -5.75
C ALA A 314 -15.15 4.48 -4.80
N ARG A 315 -13.95 3.93 -4.59
CA ARG A 315 -12.91 4.43 -3.64
C ARG A 315 -13.43 4.50 -2.21
N ARG A 316 -14.40 3.66 -1.84
CA ARG A 316 -14.89 3.53 -0.46
C ARG A 316 -13.95 2.67 0.37
N CYS A 317 -12.71 3.12 0.48
CA CYS A 317 -11.62 2.44 1.17
C CYS A 317 -10.72 3.42 1.91
N PHE A 318 -9.92 2.87 2.80
CA PHE A 318 -8.87 3.60 3.50
C PHE A 318 -7.65 2.70 3.70
N ALA A 319 -6.46 3.32 3.74
CA ALA A 319 -5.22 2.66 4.11
C ALA A 319 -5.05 2.67 5.63
N THR A 320 -4.57 1.58 6.21
CA THR A 320 -4.16 1.53 7.62
C THR A 320 -3.02 0.56 7.82
N ARG A 321 -2.30 0.67 8.93
CA ARG A 321 -1.35 -0.31 9.46
C ARG A 321 -1.70 -0.76 10.88
N VAL A 322 -2.97 -0.60 11.24
CA VAL A 322 -3.51 -1.00 12.55
C VAL A 322 -4.61 -2.04 12.36
N SER A 323 -4.46 -3.14 13.08
CA SER A 323 -5.44 -4.22 13.12
C SER A 323 -6.81 -3.75 13.58
N GLY A 324 -7.85 -4.16 12.85
CA GLY A 324 -9.24 -3.94 13.27
C GLY A 324 -9.67 -2.48 13.35
N LEU A 325 -8.86 -1.54 12.80
CA LEU A 325 -9.24 -0.13 12.76
C LEU A 325 -10.52 0.06 11.96
N ARG A 326 -11.47 0.80 12.52
CA ARG A 326 -12.58 1.41 11.79
C ARG A 326 -12.25 2.87 11.53
N LEU A 327 -12.24 3.25 10.26
CA LEU A 327 -12.25 4.63 9.79
C LEU A 327 -13.37 4.78 8.77
N ASP A 328 -14.36 5.60 9.09
CA ASP A 328 -15.33 6.11 8.12
C ASP A 328 -15.34 7.63 8.19
N ALA A 329 -15.44 8.29 7.05
CA ALA A 329 -15.42 9.74 7.03
C ALA A 329 -16.33 10.30 5.93
N THR A 330 -16.99 11.41 6.26
CA THR A 330 -17.79 12.20 5.32
C THR A 330 -17.32 13.66 5.30
N ALA A 331 -17.46 14.30 4.16
CA ALA A 331 -17.24 15.72 3.94
C ALA A 331 -18.54 16.31 3.34
N ASN A 332 -19.21 17.21 4.04
CA ASN A 332 -20.56 17.69 3.71
C ASN A 332 -21.56 16.53 3.43
N GLY A 333 -21.44 15.42 4.19
CA GLY A 333 -22.27 14.22 4.01
C GLY A 333 -21.84 13.32 2.83
N VAL A 334 -20.89 13.71 2.02
CA VAL A 334 -20.31 12.88 0.97
C VAL A 334 -19.24 11.98 1.58
N ARG A 335 -19.36 10.68 1.40
CA ARG A 335 -18.41 9.71 1.91
C ARG A 335 -17.07 9.80 1.17
N MET A 336 -15.95 9.38 1.84
CA MET A 336 -14.62 9.31 1.22
C MET A 336 -14.66 8.58 -0.13
N GLY A 337 -13.84 9.02 -1.08
CA GLY A 337 -13.85 8.58 -2.49
C GLY A 337 -14.83 9.37 -3.37
N GLY A 338 -15.64 10.26 -2.78
CA GLY A 338 -16.67 11.01 -3.49
C GLY A 338 -16.22 12.38 -4.02
N VAL A 339 -17.16 13.05 -4.67
CA VAL A 339 -16.97 14.40 -5.22
C VAL A 339 -17.83 15.38 -4.42
N ILE A 340 -17.25 16.47 -3.98
CA ILE A 340 -17.93 17.56 -3.28
C ILE A 340 -18.15 18.69 -4.31
N GLY A 341 -19.42 19.07 -4.53
CA GLY A 341 -19.80 20.23 -5.33
C GLY A 341 -19.46 21.51 -4.55
N LEU A 342 -18.27 22.07 -4.77
CA LEU A 342 -17.78 23.23 -4.05
C LEU A 342 -16.73 23.98 -4.87
N THR A 343 -16.90 25.29 -5.02
CA THR A 343 -15.85 26.19 -5.51
C THR A 343 -15.01 26.69 -4.35
N SER A 344 -15.65 27.30 -3.34
CA SER A 344 -15.02 27.67 -2.07
C SER A 344 -16.06 27.72 -0.97
N GLY A 345 -15.65 27.53 0.28
CA GLY A 345 -16.53 27.59 1.46
C GLY A 345 -16.19 26.56 2.53
N ASP A 346 -17.02 26.52 3.54
CA ASP A 346 -16.86 25.64 4.68
C ASP A 346 -17.27 24.20 4.35
N VAL A 347 -16.38 23.26 4.65
CA VAL A 347 -16.61 21.81 4.53
C VAL A 347 -16.63 21.20 5.92
N ARG A 348 -17.78 20.63 6.30
CA ARG A 348 -17.93 19.90 7.55
C ARG A 348 -17.48 18.47 7.37
N PHE A 349 -16.52 18.04 8.17
CA PHE A 349 -16.05 16.67 8.25
C PHE A 349 -16.65 15.96 9.46
N GLN A 350 -17.09 14.72 9.25
CA GLN A 350 -17.40 13.78 10.32
C GLN A 350 -16.51 12.56 10.14
N VAL A 351 -15.79 12.15 11.21
CA VAL A 351 -14.80 11.08 11.17
C VAL A 351 -15.10 10.09 12.29
N ASP A 352 -15.60 8.92 11.95
CA ASP A 352 -15.82 7.79 12.85
C ASP A 352 -14.54 6.99 12.96
N LEU A 353 -13.89 7.07 14.13
CA LEU A 353 -12.55 6.53 14.34
C LEU A 353 -12.53 5.63 15.57
N ASP A 354 -12.10 4.36 15.39
CA ASP A 354 -12.06 3.37 16.46
C ASP A 354 -11.00 2.29 16.15
N ARG A 355 -10.04 2.12 17.06
CA ARG A 355 -9.00 1.09 16.98
C ARG A 355 -9.38 -0.20 17.74
N GLY A 356 -10.59 -0.29 18.28
CA GLY A 356 -11.07 -1.37 19.13
C GLY A 356 -10.89 -1.10 20.62
N ALA A 357 -11.51 -1.93 21.45
CA ALA A 357 -11.70 -1.70 22.88
C ALA A 357 -10.41 -1.45 23.68
N VAL A 358 -9.28 -2.06 23.27
CA VAL A 358 -7.98 -1.87 23.95
C VAL A 358 -7.44 -0.44 23.79
N TRP A 359 -7.91 0.25 22.76
CA TRP A 359 -7.48 1.60 22.39
C TRP A 359 -8.50 2.67 22.74
N ASP A 360 -9.63 2.31 23.36
CA ASP A 360 -10.68 3.26 23.67
C ASP A 360 -10.16 4.43 24.51
N GLY A 361 -10.47 5.65 24.09
CA GLY A 361 -10.00 6.89 24.73
C GLY A 361 -8.53 7.26 24.50
N LYS A 362 -7.73 6.44 23.77
CA LYS A 362 -6.35 6.79 23.47
C LYS A 362 -6.25 7.93 22.47
N PRO A 363 -5.28 8.86 22.63
CA PRO A 363 -5.13 10.01 21.75
C PRO A 363 -4.92 9.61 20.28
N LEU A 364 -5.59 10.32 19.41
CA LEU A 364 -5.41 10.29 17.96
C LEU A 364 -5.50 11.72 17.42
N ARG A 365 -5.00 11.91 16.22
CA ARG A 365 -5.01 13.20 15.53
C ARG A 365 -5.49 13.03 14.11
N VAL A 366 -6.38 13.90 13.66
CA VAL A 366 -6.81 13.98 12.26
C VAL A 366 -6.15 15.21 11.63
N GLN A 367 -5.45 15.01 10.55
CA GLN A 367 -4.79 16.05 9.76
C GLN A 367 -5.47 16.16 8.40
N VAL A 368 -5.82 17.37 7.99
CA VAL A 368 -6.47 17.65 6.71
C VAL A 368 -5.41 18.02 5.69
N LEU A 369 -5.19 17.12 4.73
CA LEU A 369 -4.17 17.24 3.69
C LEU A 369 -4.76 17.79 2.39
N ARG A 370 -4.05 18.73 1.80
CA ARG A 370 -4.37 19.39 0.52
C ARG A 370 -3.18 19.32 -0.44
N PRO A 371 -3.37 19.65 -1.72
CA PRO A 371 -2.28 19.77 -2.67
C PRO A 371 -1.11 20.60 -2.12
N GLY A 372 0.08 20.14 -2.44
CA GLY A 372 1.35 20.83 -2.16
C GLY A 372 2.28 20.68 -3.34
N THR A 373 3.50 21.23 -3.23
CA THR A 373 4.49 21.13 -4.31
C THR A 373 5.28 19.83 -4.23
N SER A 374 5.88 19.54 -3.09
CA SER A 374 6.70 18.33 -2.87
C SER A 374 6.11 17.39 -1.82
N VAL A 375 5.44 17.94 -0.83
CA VAL A 375 4.69 17.23 0.20
C VAL A 375 3.31 17.84 0.32
N PRO A 376 2.29 17.14 0.83
CA PRO A 376 0.97 17.72 1.02
C PRO A 376 1.01 18.90 1.99
N THR A 377 0.15 19.89 1.77
CA THR A 377 -0.08 20.99 2.72
C THR A 377 -1.08 20.51 3.77
N VAL A 378 -0.78 20.74 5.05
CA VAL A 378 -1.73 20.50 6.16
C VAL A 378 -2.47 21.81 6.43
N VAL A 379 -3.79 21.81 6.24
CA VAL A 379 -4.63 23.01 6.40
C VAL A 379 -5.37 23.04 7.73
N ASP A 380 -5.52 21.88 8.39
CA ASP A 380 -6.08 21.79 9.75
C ASP A 380 -5.57 20.54 10.48
N VAL A 381 -5.58 20.60 11.80
CA VAL A 381 -5.16 19.53 12.71
C VAL A 381 -6.13 19.46 13.89
N VAL A 382 -6.80 18.32 14.05
CA VAL A 382 -7.83 18.11 15.08
C VAL A 382 -7.43 16.95 15.98
N ASP A 383 -7.23 17.23 17.26
CA ASP A 383 -7.01 16.18 18.26
C ASP A 383 -8.33 15.48 18.59
N THR A 384 -8.28 14.15 18.69
CA THR A 384 -9.42 13.29 18.97
C THR A 384 -8.97 12.06 19.76
N VAL A 385 -9.83 11.09 19.95
CA VAL A 385 -9.51 9.83 20.63
C VAL A 385 -10.13 8.65 19.89
N SER A 386 -9.53 7.47 20.04
CA SER A 386 -10.14 6.22 19.59
C SER A 386 -11.48 5.99 20.28
N GLY A 387 -12.46 5.46 19.56
CA GLY A 387 -13.83 5.27 20.06
C GLY A 387 -14.72 6.51 19.89
N SER A 388 -14.25 7.60 19.25
CA SER A 388 -15.02 8.84 19.05
C SER A 388 -15.50 9.05 17.61
N VAL A 389 -16.40 10.01 17.44
CA VAL A 389 -16.70 10.66 16.15
C VAL A 389 -16.23 12.11 16.26
N ALA A 390 -15.19 12.45 15.50
CA ALA A 390 -14.76 13.84 15.37
C ALA A 390 -15.69 14.58 14.39
N ASP A 391 -16.07 15.82 14.72
CA ASP A 391 -16.94 16.68 13.92
C ASP A 391 -16.34 18.09 13.89
N PHE A 392 -15.89 18.54 12.73
CA PHE A 392 -15.19 19.82 12.59
C PHE A 392 -15.41 20.40 11.19
N THR A 393 -15.07 21.68 11.01
CA THR A 393 -15.29 22.40 9.76
C THR A 393 -14.02 23.08 9.32
N VAL A 394 -13.67 22.95 8.03
CA VAL A 394 -12.48 23.55 7.42
C VAL A 394 -12.90 24.37 6.19
N PRO A 395 -12.48 25.62 6.08
CA PRO A 395 -12.66 26.37 4.82
C PRO A 395 -11.77 25.79 3.73
N LEU A 396 -12.36 25.44 2.59
CA LEU A 396 -11.66 24.90 1.44
C LEU A 396 -11.97 25.73 0.19
N ASP A 397 -10.96 25.89 -0.68
CA ASP A 397 -11.09 26.55 -1.98
C ASP A 397 -10.48 25.65 -3.06
N VAL A 398 -11.15 25.54 -4.20
CA VAL A 398 -10.67 24.78 -5.36
C VAL A 398 -9.43 25.43 -5.98
N ALA A 399 -9.24 26.72 -5.77
CA ALA A 399 -8.05 27.44 -6.24
C ALA A 399 -6.75 26.96 -5.56
N ASP A 400 -6.86 26.39 -4.35
CA ASP A 400 -5.74 25.76 -3.62
C ASP A 400 -5.52 24.29 -4.04
N GLY A 401 -6.24 23.84 -5.07
CA GLY A 401 -6.23 22.47 -5.61
C GLY A 401 -7.56 21.76 -5.42
N ASP A 402 -7.73 20.60 -6.08
CA ASP A 402 -9.03 19.94 -6.24
C ASP A 402 -9.19 18.66 -5.39
N TRP A 403 -8.28 18.36 -4.47
CA TRP A 403 -8.41 17.17 -3.61
C TRP A 403 -8.17 17.48 -2.13
N VAL A 404 -8.77 16.66 -1.27
CA VAL A 404 -8.55 16.66 0.17
C VAL A 404 -8.48 15.22 0.68
N VAL A 405 -7.54 14.93 1.59
CA VAL A 405 -7.32 13.63 2.26
C VAL A 405 -7.27 13.86 3.75
N LEU A 406 -7.83 12.94 4.53
CA LEU A 406 -7.62 12.90 5.97
C LEU A 406 -6.53 11.87 6.30
N ARG A 407 -5.52 12.28 7.03
CA ARG A 407 -4.55 11.41 7.67
C ARG A 407 -4.87 11.30 9.15
N VAL A 408 -4.88 10.08 9.66
CA VAL A 408 -4.98 9.81 11.10
C VAL A 408 -3.61 9.44 11.61
N SER A 409 -3.21 9.99 12.74
CA SER A 409 -1.91 9.72 13.36
C SER A 409 -2.03 9.50 14.86
N ASP A 410 -1.02 8.85 15.42
CA ASP A 410 -0.76 8.76 16.85
C ASP A 410 0.21 9.87 17.22
N PRO A 411 -0.25 10.91 17.97
CA PRO A 411 0.59 12.08 18.29
C PRO A 411 1.67 11.78 19.33
N GLU A 412 1.61 10.64 20.03
CA GLU A 412 2.59 10.25 21.04
C GLU A 412 3.82 9.58 20.42
N LEU A 413 3.77 9.28 19.11
CA LEU A 413 4.81 8.55 18.40
C LEU A 413 5.34 9.35 17.21
N ALA A 414 6.66 9.27 16.99
CA ALA A 414 7.29 9.89 15.84
C ALA A 414 7.12 9.05 14.56
N ASN A 415 7.04 9.73 13.41
CA ASN A 415 7.14 9.06 12.11
C ASN A 415 8.58 8.55 11.93
N PRO A 416 8.78 7.26 11.62
CA PRO A 416 10.10 6.69 11.38
C PRO A 416 10.78 7.24 10.11
N THR A 417 9.99 7.72 9.17
CA THR A 417 10.44 8.34 7.91
C THR A 417 9.90 9.76 7.84
N PRO A 418 10.43 10.69 8.68
CA PRO A 418 9.87 12.03 8.81
C PRO A 418 10.08 12.83 7.52
N GLY A 419 9.15 13.72 7.25
CA GLY A 419 9.22 14.71 6.20
C GLY A 419 10.04 15.95 6.59
N PRO A 420 9.78 17.10 5.94
CA PRO A 420 10.42 18.35 6.25
C PRO A 420 10.35 18.69 7.74
N ASN A 421 11.41 19.30 8.25
CA ASN A 421 11.48 19.65 9.66
C ASN A 421 10.29 20.53 10.07
N GLY A 422 9.62 20.16 11.16
CA GLY A 422 8.42 20.87 11.65
C GLY A 422 7.13 20.58 10.86
N HIS A 423 7.13 19.66 9.90
CA HIS A 423 5.89 19.29 9.21
C HIS A 423 4.91 18.62 10.18
N PRO A 424 3.60 19.01 10.17
CA PRO A 424 2.62 18.48 11.14
C PRO A 424 2.42 16.96 11.08
N CYS A 425 2.74 16.33 9.95
CA CYS A 425 2.65 14.87 9.78
C CYS A 425 3.93 14.11 10.16
N ASN A 426 4.84 14.71 10.94
CA ASN A 426 6.02 14.02 11.48
C ASN A 426 5.70 13.15 12.71
N ASP A 427 4.44 13.02 13.08
CA ASP A 427 3.92 11.99 13.97
C ASP A 427 3.60 10.68 13.24
N PHE A 428 3.35 9.60 13.99
CA PHE A 428 3.18 8.26 13.42
C PHE A 428 1.84 8.11 12.67
N GLY A 429 1.90 7.89 11.35
CA GLY A 429 0.72 7.65 10.52
C GLY A 429 0.02 6.34 10.87
N VAL A 430 -1.26 6.40 11.18
CA VAL A 430 -2.12 5.26 11.52
C VAL A 430 -3.00 4.87 10.34
N ALA A 431 -3.58 5.86 9.66
CA ALA A 431 -4.46 5.62 8.52
C ALA A 431 -4.54 6.83 7.57
N TYR A 432 -4.99 6.58 6.34
CA TYR A 432 -5.33 7.58 5.32
C TYR A 432 -6.72 7.28 4.76
N SER A 433 -7.64 8.26 4.78
CA SER A 433 -8.89 8.15 4.03
C SER A 433 -8.61 8.17 2.53
N SER A 434 -9.51 7.60 1.71
CA SER A 434 -9.53 7.94 0.29
C SER A 434 -9.86 9.43 0.11
N PRO A 435 -9.35 10.05 -0.99
CA PRO A 435 -9.58 11.47 -1.25
C PRO A 435 -11.04 11.82 -1.51
N TRP A 436 -11.42 13.08 -1.23
CA TRP A 436 -12.53 13.75 -1.89
C TRP A 436 -11.98 14.67 -2.96
N TRP A 437 -12.75 14.84 -4.04
CA TRP A 437 -12.43 15.80 -5.10
C TRP A 437 -13.42 16.95 -5.07
N LEU A 438 -12.88 18.18 -5.06
CA LEU A 438 -13.67 19.40 -5.14
C LEU A 438 -13.95 19.68 -6.60
N GLN A 439 -15.21 19.91 -6.94
CA GLN A 439 -15.62 20.31 -8.29
C GLN A 439 -16.65 21.43 -8.18
N PRO A 440 -16.48 22.54 -8.94
CA PRO A 440 -17.45 23.65 -9.01
C PRO A 440 -18.82 23.21 -9.50
#